data_6ba6f6550c75f62cf850d9a1f00fcd19
#
_entry.id   6ba6f6550c75f62cf850d9a1f00fcd19
#
_cell.length_a   1.000
_cell.length_b   1.000
_cell.length_c   1.000
_cell.angle_alpha   90.00
_cell.angle_beta   90.00
_cell.angle_gamma   90.00
#
_symmetry.space_group_name_H-M   'P 1'
#
loop_
_entity.id
_entity.type
_entity.pdbx_description
1 polymer ?
#
loop_
_entity_poly.entity_id
_entity_poly.type
_entity_poly.pdbx_seq_one_letter_code
_entity_poly.pdbx_strand_id
1 'polypeptide(L)'
;MFEIVEKDFLTPNICRMKVHAPRLASAAHPGQFLIVRADEKGERIPLTISDYDAEAGTVTIVTQMIGASSNDICAFEVGECFADVVGPLGIPSDFCDMPMEELQKQHYVFIAGGVGTAPVYPQAKWLHSRGIKVDVIVGARNRDLLIYKEELASACDNLYICTDDGSEGFHGVGTAMLEKLVAEGETFTQCVAIGPMIMMKFATLTCIKLGIPVIVSLNTLMVDGTGMCGACRVTVGGKTRFACVEGPEFDGALVDFDEAMRRQRQYNAEEKLAKENHVCRIGRGR
;
A
#
# COMPACT_ATOMS: atom_id res chain seq x y z
N MET A 1 -11.07 5.44 -21.61
CA MET A 1 -11.19 4.00 -21.36
C MET A 1 -9.98 3.60 -20.52
N PHE A 2 -10.13 2.76 -19.52
CA PHE A 2 -9.06 2.36 -18.60
C PHE A 2 -8.61 0.95 -18.94
N GLU A 3 -7.85 0.83 -20.04
CA GLU A 3 -7.40 -0.42 -20.63
C GLU A 3 -6.24 -1.01 -19.82
N ILE A 4 -6.27 -2.31 -19.57
CA ILE A 4 -5.17 -3.06 -18.97
C ILE A 4 -4.15 -3.36 -20.08
N VAL A 5 -2.97 -2.79 -19.95
CA VAL A 5 -1.90 -2.93 -20.97
C VAL A 5 -0.87 -3.99 -20.62
N GLU A 6 -0.72 -4.29 -19.32
CA GLU A 6 0.12 -5.39 -18.84
C GLU A 6 -0.55 -6.04 -17.62
N LYS A 7 -0.33 -7.35 -17.45
CA LYS A 7 -0.81 -8.14 -16.31
C LYS A 7 0.15 -9.27 -16.02
N ASP A 8 0.48 -9.45 -14.75
CA ASP A 8 1.22 -10.62 -14.27
C ASP A 8 0.81 -10.98 -12.84
N PHE A 9 1.15 -12.19 -12.42
CA PHE A 9 0.93 -12.66 -11.07
C PHE A 9 2.25 -12.71 -10.30
N LEU A 10 2.36 -11.91 -9.26
CA LEU A 10 3.52 -11.87 -8.37
C LEU A 10 3.58 -13.09 -7.44
N THR A 11 2.40 -13.58 -7.06
CA THR A 11 2.17 -14.84 -6.35
C THR A 11 0.85 -15.45 -6.86
N PRO A 12 0.50 -16.70 -6.54
CA PRO A 12 -0.76 -17.30 -7.01
C PRO A 12 -2.03 -16.51 -6.69
N ASN A 13 -1.96 -15.58 -5.71
CA ASN A 13 -3.11 -14.79 -5.28
C ASN A 13 -2.86 -13.26 -5.25
N ILE A 14 -1.77 -12.79 -5.84
CA ILE A 14 -1.48 -11.36 -5.97
C ILE A 14 -1.21 -11.05 -7.44
N CYS A 15 -2.07 -10.22 -8.02
CA CYS A 15 -2.01 -9.78 -9.39
C CYS A 15 -1.50 -8.34 -9.48
N ARG A 16 -0.58 -8.09 -10.41
CA ARG A 16 -0.13 -6.75 -10.80
C ARG A 16 -0.68 -6.43 -12.18
N MET A 17 -1.20 -5.22 -12.34
CA MET A 17 -1.72 -4.72 -13.60
C MET A 17 -1.22 -3.31 -13.88
N LYS A 18 -0.84 -3.03 -15.13
CA LYS A 18 -0.68 -1.67 -15.64
C LYS A 18 -1.93 -1.26 -16.38
N VAL A 19 -2.45 -0.09 -16.05
CA VAL A 19 -3.68 0.47 -16.59
C VAL A 19 -3.36 1.76 -17.33
N HIS A 20 -3.79 1.88 -18.57
CA HIS A 20 -3.64 3.10 -19.36
C HIS A 20 -4.61 4.18 -18.83
N ALA A 21 -4.06 5.19 -18.19
CA ALA A 21 -4.77 6.29 -17.55
C ALA A 21 -3.90 7.57 -17.55
N PRO A 22 -3.64 8.21 -18.70
CA PRO A 22 -2.59 9.23 -18.83
C PRO A 22 -2.80 10.46 -17.96
N ARG A 23 -4.04 10.90 -17.74
CA ARG A 23 -4.33 12.03 -16.85
C ARG A 23 -4.02 11.69 -15.38
N LEU A 24 -4.29 10.45 -15.00
CA LEU A 24 -4.01 9.96 -13.65
C LEU A 24 -2.50 9.78 -13.47
N ALA A 25 -1.82 9.16 -14.44
CA ALA A 25 -0.37 8.95 -14.41
C ALA A 25 0.42 10.26 -14.31
N SER A 26 -0.01 11.32 -15.03
CA SER A 26 0.65 12.62 -15.00
C SER A 26 0.44 13.40 -13.70
N ALA A 27 -0.59 13.06 -12.92
CA ALA A 27 -0.96 13.74 -11.67
C ALA A 27 -0.62 12.92 -10.41
N ALA A 28 -0.18 11.67 -10.58
CA ALA A 28 0.09 10.76 -9.48
C ALA A 28 1.38 11.13 -8.73
N HIS A 29 1.33 10.97 -7.40
CA HIS A 29 2.46 11.11 -6.49
C HIS A 29 2.55 9.90 -5.56
N PRO A 30 3.73 9.63 -4.95
CA PRO A 30 3.87 8.60 -3.92
C PRO A 30 2.87 8.78 -2.77
N GLY A 31 2.41 7.65 -2.21
CA GLY A 31 1.45 7.63 -1.09
C GLY A 31 -0.02 7.72 -1.52
N GLN A 32 -0.30 8.09 -2.76
CA GLN A 32 -1.67 8.20 -3.27
C GLN A 32 -2.24 6.85 -3.72
N PHE A 33 -3.57 6.81 -3.83
CA PHE A 33 -4.33 5.66 -4.27
C PHE A 33 -5.35 6.05 -5.36
N LEU A 34 -6.02 5.06 -5.90
CA LEU A 34 -7.12 5.22 -6.83
C LEU A 34 -8.27 4.29 -6.43
N ILE A 35 -9.45 4.50 -6.98
CA ILE A 35 -10.59 3.60 -6.84
C ILE A 35 -10.87 2.97 -8.19
N VAL A 36 -10.91 1.63 -8.23
CA VAL A 36 -11.28 0.83 -9.39
C VAL A 36 -12.70 0.31 -9.22
N ARG A 37 -13.47 0.33 -10.29
CA ARG A 37 -14.74 -0.35 -10.41
C ARG A 37 -14.68 -1.29 -11.63
N ALA A 38 -14.81 -2.59 -11.36
CA ALA A 38 -14.63 -3.63 -12.36
C ALA A 38 -15.67 -3.53 -13.49
N ASP A 39 -16.95 -3.54 -13.16
CA ASP A 39 -18.09 -3.40 -14.07
C ASP A 39 -19.11 -2.39 -13.53
N GLU A 40 -20.20 -2.13 -14.27
CA GLU A 40 -21.23 -1.17 -13.85
C GLU A 40 -21.92 -1.53 -12.53
N LYS A 41 -21.90 -2.81 -12.14
CA LYS A 41 -22.46 -3.35 -10.89
C LYS A 41 -21.39 -3.63 -9.84
N GLY A 42 -20.11 -3.42 -10.20
CA GLY A 42 -18.96 -3.68 -9.35
C GLY A 42 -18.87 -2.69 -8.19
N GLU A 43 -18.31 -3.17 -7.10
CA GLU A 43 -17.94 -2.32 -5.95
C GLU A 43 -16.80 -1.37 -6.32
N ARG A 44 -16.69 -0.31 -5.57
CA ARG A 44 -15.61 0.68 -5.66
C ARG A 44 -14.48 0.25 -4.72
N ILE A 45 -13.38 -0.22 -5.30
CA ILE A 45 -12.26 -0.81 -4.54
C ILE A 45 -11.08 0.15 -4.53
N PRO A 46 -10.64 0.63 -3.36
CA PRO A 46 -9.43 1.45 -3.23
C PRO A 46 -8.19 0.58 -3.43
N LEU A 47 -7.30 1.01 -4.31
CA LEU A 47 -6.02 0.37 -4.58
C LEU A 47 -4.92 1.43 -4.58
N THR A 48 -3.83 1.20 -3.89
CA THR A 48 -2.70 2.11 -3.91
C THR A 48 -2.05 2.12 -5.29
N ILE A 49 -1.61 3.29 -5.74
CA ILE A 49 -0.79 3.43 -6.95
C ILE A 49 0.61 2.88 -6.60
N SER A 50 0.91 1.69 -7.12
CA SER A 50 2.18 0.97 -6.85
C SER A 50 3.33 1.42 -7.73
N ASP A 51 3.03 2.05 -8.87
CA ASP A 51 3.95 2.76 -9.74
C ASP A 51 3.16 3.61 -10.75
N TYR A 52 3.81 4.56 -11.39
CA TYR A 52 3.22 5.38 -12.44
C TYR A 52 4.29 5.83 -13.43
N ASP A 53 3.89 5.96 -14.68
CA ASP A 53 4.72 6.45 -15.77
C ASP A 53 3.93 7.50 -16.56
N ALA A 54 4.32 8.76 -16.41
CA ALA A 54 3.66 9.89 -17.05
C ALA A 54 3.88 9.92 -18.58
N GLU A 55 5.02 9.41 -19.06
CA GLU A 55 5.34 9.35 -20.50
C GLU A 55 4.55 8.25 -21.18
N ALA A 56 4.53 7.05 -20.61
CA ALA A 56 3.72 5.94 -21.07
C ALA A 56 2.21 6.13 -20.81
N GLY A 57 1.84 7.04 -19.92
CA GLY A 57 0.46 7.30 -19.51
C GLY A 57 -0.15 6.14 -18.73
N THR A 58 0.63 5.44 -17.91
CA THR A 58 0.17 4.25 -17.19
C THR A 58 0.31 4.38 -15.69
N VAL A 59 -0.58 3.70 -14.96
CA VAL A 59 -0.49 3.49 -13.52
C VAL A 59 -0.47 2.00 -13.23
N THR A 60 0.30 1.59 -12.23
CA THR A 60 0.38 0.20 -11.79
C THR A 60 -0.42 0.03 -10.50
N ILE A 61 -1.24 -1.00 -10.47
CA ILE A 61 -1.99 -1.45 -9.29
C ILE A 61 -1.62 -2.89 -8.94
N VAL A 62 -1.66 -3.20 -7.66
CA VAL A 62 -1.44 -4.56 -7.15
C VAL A 62 -2.63 -4.96 -6.30
N THR A 63 -3.24 -6.08 -6.64
CA THR A 63 -4.48 -6.56 -6.01
C THR A 63 -4.29 -7.95 -5.46
N GLN A 64 -4.60 -8.14 -4.18
CA GLN A 64 -4.64 -9.45 -3.56
C GLN A 64 -6.05 -10.05 -3.66
N MET A 65 -6.16 -11.28 -4.14
CA MET A 65 -7.40 -12.03 -4.31
C MET A 65 -7.94 -12.55 -2.98
N ILE A 66 -8.63 -11.69 -2.22
CA ILE A 66 -9.14 -12.01 -0.88
C ILE A 66 -10.68 -12.08 -0.80
N GLY A 67 -11.38 -11.33 -1.64
CA GLY A 67 -12.84 -11.20 -1.67
C GLY A 67 -13.40 -11.30 -3.09
N ALA A 68 -14.74 -11.19 -3.22
CA ALA A 68 -15.44 -11.26 -4.49
C ALA A 68 -14.91 -10.22 -5.50
N SER A 69 -14.92 -8.94 -5.11
CA SER A 69 -14.52 -7.84 -6.00
C SER A 69 -13.04 -7.86 -6.38
N SER A 70 -12.14 -8.29 -5.48
CA SER A 70 -10.72 -8.45 -5.81
C SER A 70 -10.47 -9.61 -6.77
N ASN A 71 -11.29 -10.69 -6.69
CA ASN A 71 -11.26 -11.77 -7.68
C ASN A 71 -11.75 -11.29 -9.05
N ASP A 72 -12.83 -10.49 -9.09
CA ASP A 72 -13.32 -9.91 -10.35
C ASP A 72 -12.25 -8.99 -10.99
N ILE A 73 -11.61 -8.12 -10.21
CA ILE A 73 -10.51 -7.27 -10.71
C ILE A 73 -9.40 -8.12 -11.31
N CYS A 74 -8.93 -9.16 -10.60
CA CYS A 74 -7.85 -10.02 -11.07
C CYS A 74 -8.25 -10.93 -12.24
N ALA A 75 -9.53 -11.06 -12.56
CA ALA A 75 -10.01 -11.86 -13.70
C ALA A 75 -9.94 -11.13 -15.05
N PHE A 76 -9.71 -9.81 -15.06
CA PHE A 76 -9.51 -9.07 -16.30
C PHE A 76 -8.23 -9.49 -17.00
N GLU A 77 -8.23 -9.45 -18.34
CA GLU A 77 -7.08 -9.74 -19.18
C GLU A 77 -6.56 -8.48 -19.89
N VAL A 78 -5.34 -8.56 -20.41
CA VAL A 78 -4.75 -7.49 -21.22
C VAL A 78 -5.66 -7.17 -22.41
N GLY A 79 -5.91 -5.88 -22.66
CA GLY A 79 -6.84 -5.37 -23.65
C GLY A 79 -8.27 -5.18 -23.15
N GLU A 80 -8.61 -5.67 -21.96
CA GLU A 80 -9.90 -5.36 -21.31
C GLU A 80 -9.82 -4.05 -20.54
N CYS A 81 -10.99 -3.46 -20.26
CA CYS A 81 -11.09 -2.16 -19.61
C CYS A 81 -11.90 -2.24 -18.34
N PHE A 82 -11.44 -1.57 -17.29
CA PHE A 82 -12.29 -1.29 -16.12
C PHE A 82 -13.42 -0.31 -16.50
N ALA A 83 -14.57 -0.48 -15.85
CA ALA A 83 -15.70 0.43 -16.04
C ALA A 83 -15.38 1.85 -15.56
N ASP A 84 -14.61 1.95 -14.46
CA ASP A 84 -14.22 3.25 -13.91
C ASP A 84 -12.91 3.15 -13.12
N VAL A 85 -12.07 4.19 -13.22
CA VAL A 85 -10.88 4.41 -12.41
C VAL A 85 -10.83 5.88 -12.01
N VAL A 86 -10.95 6.14 -10.71
CA VAL A 86 -10.95 7.49 -10.14
C VAL A 86 -9.69 7.73 -9.34
N GLY A 87 -8.97 8.79 -9.63
CA GLY A 87 -7.73 9.15 -8.93
C GLY A 87 -6.95 10.25 -9.66
N PRO A 88 -5.75 10.59 -9.17
CA PRO A 88 -5.22 10.15 -7.89
C PRO A 88 -6.03 10.71 -6.71
N LEU A 89 -6.14 9.94 -5.65
CA LEU A 89 -6.87 10.27 -4.43
C LEU A 89 -5.93 10.24 -3.23
N GLY A 90 -6.32 10.88 -2.15
CA GLY A 90 -5.49 11.04 -0.96
C GLY A 90 -4.44 12.14 -1.11
N ILE A 91 -3.79 12.44 0.00
CA ILE A 91 -2.67 13.40 0.04
C ILE A 91 -1.39 12.65 -0.35
N PRO A 92 -0.50 13.25 -1.18
CA PRO A 92 0.83 12.72 -1.40
C PRO A 92 1.60 12.54 -0.10
N SER A 93 2.59 11.64 -0.08
CA SER A 93 3.48 11.50 1.07
C SER A 93 4.18 12.82 1.41
N ASP A 94 4.32 13.13 2.69
CA ASP A 94 4.83 14.42 3.21
C ASP A 94 6.15 14.85 2.59
N PHE A 95 7.02 13.91 2.28
CA PHE A 95 8.32 14.19 1.68
C PHE A 95 8.22 14.79 0.27
N CYS A 96 7.08 14.67 -0.42
CA CYS A 96 6.89 15.26 -1.75
C CYS A 96 6.95 16.79 -1.72
N ASP A 97 6.52 17.40 -0.62
CA ASP A 97 6.48 18.85 -0.42
C ASP A 97 7.68 19.37 0.43
N MET A 98 8.54 18.46 0.91
CA MET A 98 9.68 18.83 1.75
C MET A 98 10.77 19.51 0.90
N PRO A 99 11.35 20.63 1.37
CA PRO A 99 12.51 21.25 0.71
C PRO A 99 13.67 20.26 0.57
N MET A 100 14.35 20.26 -0.58
CA MET A 100 15.42 19.30 -0.87
C MET A 100 16.56 19.34 0.17
N GLU A 101 16.89 20.52 0.71
CA GLU A 101 17.91 20.68 1.76
C GLU A 101 17.55 19.97 3.08
N GLU A 102 16.27 19.87 3.39
CA GLU A 102 15.78 19.13 4.55
C GLU A 102 15.68 17.63 4.24
N LEU A 103 15.20 17.30 3.06
CA LEU A 103 15.05 15.93 2.59
C LEU A 103 16.41 15.21 2.53
N GLN A 104 17.47 15.86 2.08
CA GLN A 104 18.84 15.31 2.04
C GLN A 104 19.44 14.97 3.41
N LYS A 105 18.85 15.47 4.50
CA LYS A 105 19.26 15.12 5.88
C LYS A 105 18.53 13.90 6.41
N GLN A 106 17.55 13.38 5.66
CA GLN A 106 16.71 12.28 6.10
C GLN A 106 17.35 10.92 5.78
N HIS A 107 17.06 9.97 6.64
CA HIS A 107 17.29 8.55 6.42
C HIS A 107 15.99 7.82 6.71
N TYR A 108 15.30 7.40 5.66
CA TYR A 108 14.03 6.70 5.77
C TYR A 108 14.23 5.19 5.96
N VAL A 109 13.41 4.60 6.84
CA VAL A 109 13.23 3.16 6.88
C VAL A 109 11.77 2.81 6.59
N PHE A 110 11.54 1.95 5.61
CA PHE A 110 10.21 1.43 5.32
C PHE A 110 10.04 0.05 5.95
N ILE A 111 8.87 -0.20 6.58
CA ILE A 111 8.48 -1.54 7.02
C ILE A 111 7.25 -1.95 6.21
N ALA A 112 7.45 -2.91 5.32
CA ALA A 112 6.45 -3.42 4.41
C ALA A 112 5.97 -4.81 4.82
N GLY A 113 4.65 -5.06 4.78
CA GLY A 113 4.07 -6.37 5.11
C GLY A 113 3.12 -6.89 4.05
N GLY A 114 3.40 -8.06 3.49
CA GLY A 114 2.56 -8.71 2.49
C GLY A 114 2.32 -7.83 1.25
N VAL A 115 1.06 -7.64 0.83
CA VAL A 115 0.72 -6.77 -0.31
C VAL A 115 1.10 -5.30 -0.09
N GLY A 116 1.28 -4.87 1.18
CA GLY A 116 1.77 -3.53 1.52
C GLY A 116 3.19 -3.23 1.02
N THR A 117 3.90 -4.23 0.52
CA THR A 117 5.20 -4.06 -0.14
C THR A 117 5.08 -3.26 -1.45
N ALA A 118 3.99 -3.46 -2.20
CA ALA A 118 3.77 -2.77 -3.46
C ALA A 118 3.62 -1.24 -3.30
N PRO A 119 2.86 -0.70 -2.34
CA PRO A 119 2.82 0.73 -2.02
C PRO A 119 4.15 1.36 -1.58
N VAL A 120 5.06 0.59 -1.01
CA VAL A 120 6.39 1.09 -0.59
C VAL A 120 7.25 1.41 -1.81
N TYR A 121 7.13 0.64 -2.89
CA TYR A 121 7.99 0.80 -4.06
C TYR A 121 8.02 2.22 -4.66
N PRO A 122 6.88 2.87 -5.00
CA PRO A 122 6.91 4.20 -5.58
C PRO A 122 7.48 5.25 -4.61
N GLN A 123 7.32 5.07 -3.31
CA GLN A 123 7.86 5.97 -2.29
C GLN A 123 9.38 5.82 -2.20
N ALA A 124 9.88 4.59 -2.05
CA ALA A 124 11.30 4.30 -2.01
C ALA A 124 12.00 4.74 -3.30
N LYS A 125 11.44 4.40 -4.47
CA LYS A 125 11.92 4.82 -5.81
C LYS A 125 12.02 6.35 -5.92
N TRP A 126 11.01 7.07 -5.47
CA TRP A 126 10.97 8.55 -5.54
C TRP A 126 12.07 9.18 -4.67
N LEU A 127 12.26 8.69 -3.45
CA LEU A 127 13.29 9.17 -2.53
C LEU A 127 14.68 8.80 -3.03
N HIS A 128 14.93 7.53 -3.33
CA HIS A 128 16.22 7.01 -3.76
C HIS A 128 16.71 7.67 -5.07
N SER A 129 15.81 7.90 -6.03
CA SER A 129 16.13 8.60 -7.28
C SER A 129 16.62 10.07 -7.08
N ARG A 130 16.36 10.62 -5.90
CA ARG A 130 16.80 11.97 -5.48
C ARG A 130 18.02 11.95 -4.56
N GLY A 131 18.63 10.78 -4.39
CA GLY A 131 19.84 10.60 -3.55
C GLY A 131 19.54 10.64 -2.05
N ILE A 132 18.28 10.38 -1.64
CA ILE A 132 17.91 10.29 -0.24
C ILE A 132 18.16 8.86 0.24
N LYS A 133 18.73 8.72 1.44
CA LYS A 133 19.03 7.41 2.03
C LYS A 133 17.73 6.68 2.41
N VAL A 134 17.56 5.48 1.87
CA VAL A 134 16.35 4.67 2.02
C VAL A 134 16.71 3.23 2.32
N ASP A 135 16.26 2.72 3.45
CA ASP A 135 16.31 1.31 3.80
C ASP A 135 14.89 0.72 3.78
N VAL A 136 14.77 -0.51 3.29
CA VAL A 136 13.46 -1.19 3.23
C VAL A 136 13.53 -2.53 3.94
N ILE A 137 12.59 -2.77 4.85
CA ILE A 137 12.37 -4.04 5.54
C ILE A 137 11.10 -4.65 4.99
N VAL A 138 11.20 -5.78 4.30
CA VAL A 138 10.04 -6.52 3.77
C VAL A 138 9.78 -7.75 4.63
N GLY A 139 8.56 -7.84 5.18
CA GLY A 139 8.11 -8.96 5.99
C GLY A 139 7.05 -9.81 5.29
N ALA A 140 7.20 -11.13 5.33
CA ALA A 140 6.20 -12.09 4.87
C ALA A 140 6.20 -13.35 5.78
N ARG A 141 5.13 -14.17 5.68
CA ARG A 141 5.11 -15.45 6.42
C ARG A 141 6.19 -16.42 5.95
N ASN A 142 6.43 -16.46 4.64
CA ASN A 142 7.44 -17.29 4.00
C ASN A 142 7.91 -16.65 2.68
N ARG A 143 8.95 -17.23 2.09
CA ARG A 143 9.56 -16.73 0.85
C ARG A 143 8.60 -16.67 -0.36
N ASP A 144 7.61 -17.56 -0.43
CA ASP A 144 6.69 -17.66 -1.57
C ASP A 144 5.67 -16.51 -1.58
N LEU A 145 5.56 -15.75 -0.49
CA LEU A 145 4.70 -14.58 -0.34
C LEU A 145 5.47 -13.25 -0.46
N LEU A 146 6.79 -13.31 -0.68
CA LEU A 146 7.59 -12.12 -0.93
C LEU A 146 7.35 -11.60 -2.34
N ILE A 147 7.04 -10.31 -2.45
CA ILE A 147 6.84 -9.61 -3.72
C ILE A 147 7.76 -8.41 -3.82
N TYR A 148 7.99 -7.88 -5.02
CA TYR A 148 8.75 -6.66 -5.29
C TYR A 148 10.21 -6.69 -4.79
N LYS A 149 10.83 -7.86 -4.68
CA LYS A 149 12.22 -7.95 -4.19
C LYS A 149 13.21 -7.27 -5.13
N GLU A 150 13.09 -7.53 -6.42
CA GLU A 150 14.01 -6.99 -7.43
C GLU A 150 13.78 -5.48 -7.63
N GLU A 151 12.51 -5.08 -7.69
CA GLU A 151 12.11 -3.68 -7.81
C GLU A 151 12.62 -2.86 -6.60
N LEU A 152 12.41 -3.33 -5.39
CA LEU A 152 12.88 -2.65 -4.18
C LEU A 152 14.39 -2.65 -4.04
N ALA A 153 15.07 -3.74 -4.41
CA ALA A 153 16.52 -3.79 -4.40
C ALA A 153 17.17 -2.72 -5.31
N SER A 154 16.45 -2.31 -6.37
CA SER A 154 16.89 -1.22 -7.27
C SER A 154 16.48 0.18 -6.80
N ALA A 155 15.60 0.26 -5.78
CA ALA A 155 14.96 1.49 -5.33
C ALA A 155 15.29 1.87 -3.87
N CYS A 156 16.27 1.21 -3.25
CA CYS A 156 16.73 1.52 -1.90
C CYS A 156 18.23 1.25 -1.74
N ASP A 157 18.83 1.77 -0.67
CA ASP A 157 20.23 1.53 -0.32
C ASP A 157 20.42 0.14 0.27
N ASN A 158 19.52 -0.27 1.17
CA ASN A 158 19.54 -1.60 1.77
C ASN A 158 18.14 -2.22 1.79
N LEU A 159 18.07 -3.48 1.34
CA LEU A 159 16.85 -4.29 1.39
C LEU A 159 17.03 -5.44 2.40
N TYR A 160 16.21 -5.45 3.43
CA TYR A 160 16.19 -6.49 4.46
C TYR A 160 14.93 -7.34 4.29
N ILE A 161 15.12 -8.63 4.06
CA ILE A 161 14.04 -9.61 3.95
C ILE A 161 13.84 -10.29 5.30
N CYS A 162 12.58 -10.40 5.73
CA CYS A 162 12.18 -11.09 6.95
C CYS A 162 11.10 -12.12 6.63
N THR A 163 11.23 -13.34 7.13
CA THR A 163 10.18 -14.36 7.03
C THR A 163 9.88 -14.96 8.39
N ASP A 164 8.58 -15.16 8.68
CA ASP A 164 8.14 -15.70 9.97
C ASP A 164 8.66 -17.12 10.20
N ASP A 165 8.80 -17.91 9.12
CA ASP A 165 9.28 -19.30 9.15
C ASP A 165 10.80 -19.44 8.91
N GLY A 166 11.51 -18.34 8.65
CA GLY A 166 12.95 -18.34 8.37
C GLY A 166 13.33 -18.90 7.00
N SER A 167 12.39 -19.05 6.08
CA SER A 167 12.64 -19.61 4.74
C SER A 167 13.48 -18.70 3.85
N GLU A 168 13.55 -17.39 4.14
CA GLU A 168 14.43 -16.42 3.47
C GLU A 168 14.76 -15.25 4.40
N GLY A 169 16.00 -14.81 4.40
CA GLY A 169 16.47 -13.64 5.14
C GLY A 169 16.46 -13.81 6.65
N PHE A 170 16.07 -12.76 7.36
CA PHE A 170 15.97 -12.77 8.82
C PHE A 170 14.76 -13.61 9.28
N HIS A 171 15.00 -14.57 10.18
CA HIS A 171 13.91 -15.33 10.80
C HIS A 171 13.23 -14.50 11.87
N GLY A 172 12.08 -13.93 11.55
CA GLY A 172 11.31 -13.07 12.44
C GLY A 172 10.52 -12.01 11.70
N VAL A 173 9.96 -11.07 12.45
CA VAL A 173 9.11 -9.98 11.95
C VAL A 173 9.91 -8.71 11.66
N GLY A 174 9.40 -7.84 10.80
CA GLY A 174 10.09 -6.60 10.41
C GLY A 174 10.42 -5.66 11.57
N THR A 175 9.61 -5.64 12.64
CA THR A 175 9.90 -4.84 13.84
C THR A 175 11.14 -5.35 14.60
N ALA A 176 11.35 -6.66 14.65
CA ALA A 176 12.54 -7.24 15.25
C ALA A 176 13.81 -6.93 14.42
N MET A 177 13.68 -6.89 13.09
CA MET A 177 14.77 -6.42 12.22
C MET A 177 15.07 -4.94 12.47
N LEU A 178 14.09 -4.07 12.60
CA LEU A 178 14.31 -2.66 12.92
C LEU A 178 15.05 -2.51 14.27
N GLU A 179 14.62 -3.23 15.31
CA GLU A 179 15.31 -3.22 16.62
C GLU A 179 16.77 -3.69 16.50
N LYS A 180 17.02 -4.70 15.68
CA LYS A 180 18.37 -5.20 15.42
C LYS A 180 19.24 -4.15 14.73
N LEU A 181 18.75 -3.52 13.67
CA LEU A 181 19.49 -2.49 12.93
C LEU A 181 19.86 -1.30 13.83
N VAL A 182 18.93 -0.84 14.65
CA VAL A 182 19.21 0.24 15.62
C VAL A 182 20.23 -0.21 16.69
N ALA A 183 20.16 -1.45 17.15
CA ALA A 183 21.14 -2.01 18.09
C ALA A 183 22.53 -2.16 17.47
N GLU A 184 22.63 -2.34 16.14
CA GLU A 184 23.87 -2.39 15.37
C GLU A 184 24.43 -0.99 15.03
N GLY A 185 23.70 0.08 15.41
CA GLY A 185 24.14 1.47 15.29
C GLY A 185 23.51 2.24 14.12
N GLU A 186 22.57 1.66 13.38
CA GLU A 186 21.83 2.40 12.35
C GLU A 186 20.92 3.45 13.01
N THR A 187 20.79 4.58 12.34
CA THR A 187 19.95 5.69 12.79
C THR A 187 18.99 6.09 11.68
N PHE A 188 17.71 6.16 12.00
CA PHE A 188 16.66 6.53 11.07
C PHE A 188 15.96 7.81 11.53
N THR A 189 15.70 8.73 10.62
CA THR A 189 15.00 9.98 10.92
C THR A 189 13.50 9.82 10.82
N GLN A 190 13.04 8.85 9.99
CA GLN A 190 11.63 8.58 9.76
C GLN A 190 11.41 7.10 9.42
N CYS A 191 10.41 6.49 10.03
CA CYS A 191 9.87 5.20 9.62
C CYS A 191 8.55 5.39 8.87
N VAL A 192 8.34 4.61 7.81
CA VAL A 192 7.04 4.50 7.13
C VAL A 192 6.61 3.03 7.16
N ALA A 193 5.47 2.73 7.77
CA ALA A 193 4.97 1.36 7.89
C ALA A 193 3.70 1.16 7.05
N ILE A 194 3.73 0.18 6.14
CA ILE A 194 2.64 -0.13 5.22
C ILE A 194 2.37 -1.64 5.20
N GLY A 195 1.15 -2.03 5.59
CA GLY A 195 0.77 -3.44 5.63
C GLY A 195 -0.49 -3.69 6.45
N PRO A 196 -0.69 -4.89 6.98
CA PRO A 196 -1.82 -5.19 7.85
C PRO A 196 -1.89 -4.23 9.05
N MET A 197 -3.10 -3.82 9.44
CA MET A 197 -3.32 -2.85 10.52
C MET A 197 -2.60 -3.23 11.83
N ILE A 198 -2.61 -4.53 12.15
CA ILE A 198 -1.92 -5.05 13.33
C ILE A 198 -0.39 -4.90 13.23
N MET A 199 0.18 -5.08 12.03
CA MET A 199 1.61 -4.87 11.80
C MET A 199 1.97 -3.39 11.97
N MET A 200 1.18 -2.47 11.42
CA MET A 200 1.39 -1.04 11.57
C MET A 200 1.29 -0.60 13.03
N LYS A 201 0.37 -1.17 13.81
CA LYS A 201 0.29 -0.95 15.27
C LYS A 201 1.60 -1.34 15.96
N PHE A 202 2.12 -2.54 15.71
CA PHE A 202 3.36 -2.99 16.33
C PHE A 202 4.58 -2.23 15.82
N ALA A 203 4.64 -1.89 14.54
CA ALA A 203 5.69 -1.02 14.00
C ALA A 203 5.70 0.34 14.70
N THR A 204 4.54 0.93 14.90
CA THR A 204 4.38 2.19 15.66
C THR A 204 4.90 2.06 17.10
N LEU A 205 4.49 1.03 17.83
CA LEU A 205 4.95 0.81 19.20
C LEU A 205 6.46 0.62 19.29
N THR A 206 7.04 -0.10 18.34
CA THR A 206 8.50 -0.30 18.24
C THR A 206 9.20 1.03 17.93
N CYS A 207 8.71 1.81 16.98
CA CYS A 207 9.28 3.10 16.63
C CYS A 207 9.23 4.08 17.81
N ILE A 208 8.11 4.16 18.55
CA ILE A 208 7.99 4.97 19.76
C ILE A 208 9.05 4.58 20.80
N LYS A 209 9.24 3.26 21.05
CA LYS A 209 10.27 2.74 21.96
C LYS A 209 11.69 3.14 21.53
N LEU A 210 11.95 3.16 20.23
CA LEU A 210 13.25 3.52 19.64
C LEU A 210 13.44 5.02 19.43
N GLY A 211 12.42 5.85 19.67
CA GLY A 211 12.47 7.30 19.45
C GLY A 211 12.45 7.71 17.98
N ILE A 212 11.95 6.85 17.09
CA ILE A 212 11.88 7.10 15.64
C ILE A 212 10.45 7.60 15.31
N PRO A 213 10.28 8.77 14.69
CA PRO A 213 9.01 9.21 14.13
C PRO A 213 8.45 8.17 13.14
N VAL A 214 7.13 7.95 13.15
CA VAL A 214 6.53 6.90 12.32
C VAL A 214 5.27 7.37 11.61
N ILE A 215 5.23 7.20 10.31
CA ILE A 215 4.06 7.37 9.47
C ILE A 215 3.49 5.99 9.14
N VAL A 216 2.16 5.87 9.13
CA VAL A 216 1.45 4.66 8.75
C VAL A 216 0.48 4.96 7.61
N SER A 217 0.46 4.11 6.58
CA SER A 217 -0.48 4.24 5.46
C SER A 217 -1.70 3.34 5.72
N LEU A 218 -2.82 3.95 6.11
CA LEU A 218 -3.99 3.24 6.60
C LEU A 218 -4.83 2.64 5.46
N ASN A 219 -5.12 1.37 5.55
CA ASN A 219 -6.00 0.62 4.66
C ASN A 219 -7.43 0.52 5.22
N THR A 220 -8.05 1.66 5.51
CA THR A 220 -9.44 1.71 5.99
C THR A 220 -10.44 1.32 4.90
N LEU A 221 -11.66 0.90 5.31
CA LEU A 221 -12.76 0.74 4.37
C LEU A 221 -13.03 2.08 3.66
N MET A 222 -13.05 2.07 2.34
CA MET A 222 -13.37 3.24 1.51
C MET A 222 -14.44 2.85 0.48
N VAL A 223 -15.38 3.76 0.23
CA VAL A 223 -16.44 3.58 -0.78
C VAL A 223 -16.38 4.70 -1.82
N ASP A 224 -16.45 5.93 -1.37
CA ASP A 224 -16.55 7.12 -2.21
C ASP A 224 -15.17 7.68 -2.60
N GLY A 225 -14.26 7.79 -1.65
CA GLY A 225 -12.89 8.31 -1.88
C GLY A 225 -12.78 9.83 -1.89
N THR A 226 -13.88 10.58 -1.72
CA THR A 226 -13.92 12.05 -1.80
C THR A 226 -14.30 12.72 -0.47
N GLY A 227 -14.37 11.95 0.64
CA GLY A 227 -14.68 12.46 1.96
C GLY A 227 -16.17 12.61 2.28
N MET A 228 -17.07 12.25 1.37
CA MET A 228 -18.51 12.48 1.57
C MET A 228 -19.20 11.40 2.39
N CYS A 229 -18.87 10.11 2.16
CA CYS A 229 -19.61 9.00 2.78
C CYS A 229 -19.19 8.70 4.23
N GLY A 230 -18.00 9.12 4.67
CA GLY A 230 -17.48 8.88 6.01
C GLY A 230 -17.11 7.42 6.33
N ALA A 231 -17.11 6.52 5.33
CA ALA A 231 -16.76 5.11 5.53
C ALA A 231 -15.32 4.93 6.03
N CYS A 232 -14.40 5.75 5.54
CA CYS A 232 -12.97 5.70 5.83
C CYS A 232 -12.55 6.45 7.12
N ARG A 233 -13.51 6.86 7.97
CA ARG A 233 -13.18 7.60 9.19
C ARG A 233 -12.31 6.80 10.13
N VAL A 234 -11.36 7.46 10.73
CA VAL A 234 -10.42 6.95 11.73
C VAL A 234 -10.16 8.03 12.77
N THR A 235 -9.90 7.65 14.01
CA THR A 235 -9.51 8.59 15.06
C THR A 235 -7.99 8.77 15.07
N VAL A 236 -7.54 10.02 14.85
CA VAL A 236 -6.12 10.42 14.87
C VAL A 236 -5.98 11.63 15.81
N GLY A 237 -5.15 11.52 16.84
CA GLY A 237 -4.97 12.57 17.84
C GLY A 237 -6.27 12.95 18.55
N GLY A 238 -7.16 11.98 18.79
CA GLY A 238 -8.47 12.20 19.43
C GLY A 238 -9.51 12.89 18.52
N LYS A 239 -9.22 13.09 17.23
CA LYS A 239 -10.13 13.71 16.27
C LYS A 239 -10.48 12.73 15.16
N THR A 240 -11.74 12.77 14.70
CA THR A 240 -12.16 12.03 13.51
C THR A 240 -11.51 12.63 12.27
N ARG A 241 -10.85 11.77 11.49
CA ARG A 241 -10.25 12.07 10.19
C ARG A 241 -10.83 11.16 9.12
N PHE A 242 -10.76 11.58 7.86
CA PHE A 242 -11.20 10.80 6.69
C PHE A 242 -9.97 10.39 5.88
N ALA A 243 -9.59 9.12 5.97
CA ALA A 243 -8.37 8.61 5.36
C ALA A 243 -8.29 8.84 3.84
N CYS A 244 -9.42 8.93 3.15
CA CYS A 244 -9.44 9.16 1.71
C CYS A 244 -9.10 10.58 1.26
N VAL A 245 -9.20 11.60 2.15
CA VAL A 245 -8.96 13.02 1.82
C VAL A 245 -7.97 13.71 2.74
N GLU A 246 -7.75 13.18 3.97
CA GLU A 246 -6.80 13.72 4.94
C GLU A 246 -5.59 12.79 5.14
N GLY A 247 -5.60 11.62 4.48
CA GLY A 247 -4.59 10.58 4.46
C GLY A 247 -4.34 10.11 3.03
N PRO A 248 -3.98 8.83 2.82
CA PRO A 248 -4.06 7.69 3.74
C PRO A 248 -2.96 7.63 4.81
N GLU A 249 -1.96 8.48 4.73
CA GLU A 249 -0.81 8.49 5.64
C GLU A 249 -1.08 9.39 6.84
N PHE A 250 -0.74 8.88 8.04
CA PHE A 250 -0.91 9.59 9.31
C PHE A 250 0.25 9.29 10.25
N ASP A 251 0.51 10.23 11.18
CA ASP A 251 1.39 9.96 12.32
C ASP A 251 0.87 8.74 13.11
N GLY A 252 1.63 7.65 13.06
CA GLY A 252 1.25 6.39 13.70
C GLY A 252 1.04 6.52 15.19
N ALA A 253 1.80 7.40 15.88
CA ALA A 253 1.68 7.62 17.32
C ALA A 253 0.32 8.21 17.72
N LEU A 254 -0.40 8.83 16.79
CA LEU A 254 -1.69 9.47 17.03
C LEU A 254 -2.90 8.61 16.62
N VAL A 255 -2.69 7.51 15.91
CA VAL A 255 -3.78 6.64 15.38
C VAL A 255 -4.38 5.76 16.48
N ASP A 256 -5.71 5.74 16.59
CA ASP A 256 -6.43 4.72 17.35
C ASP A 256 -6.55 3.43 16.52
N PHE A 257 -5.52 2.58 16.61
CA PHE A 257 -5.49 1.29 15.91
C PHE A 257 -6.59 0.33 16.36
N ASP A 258 -7.01 0.38 17.62
CA ASP A 258 -8.02 -0.54 18.13
C ASP A 258 -9.40 -0.20 17.56
N GLU A 259 -9.73 1.09 17.43
CA GLU A 259 -10.92 1.51 16.69
C GLU A 259 -10.81 1.13 15.22
N ALA A 260 -9.69 1.44 14.57
CA ALA A 260 -9.50 1.14 13.14
C ALA A 260 -9.66 -0.35 12.84
N MET A 261 -9.09 -1.24 13.65
CA MET A 261 -9.25 -2.70 13.52
C MET A 261 -10.69 -3.18 13.77
N ARG A 262 -11.42 -2.57 14.72
CA ARG A 262 -12.84 -2.90 14.93
C ARG A 262 -13.65 -2.52 13.70
N ARG A 263 -13.38 -1.37 13.12
CA ARG A 263 -14.08 -0.89 11.91
C ARG A 263 -13.81 -1.74 10.67
N GLN A 264 -12.59 -2.22 10.48
CA GLN A 264 -12.27 -3.14 9.39
C GLN A 264 -13.07 -4.44 9.42
N ARG A 265 -13.53 -4.87 10.60
CA ARG A 265 -14.31 -6.11 10.78
C ARG A 265 -15.82 -5.91 10.62
N GLN A 266 -16.27 -4.68 10.36
CA GLN A 266 -17.69 -4.30 10.39
C GLN A 266 -18.54 -5.12 9.41
N TYR A 267 -18.00 -5.54 8.27
CA TYR A 267 -18.70 -6.25 7.20
C TYR A 267 -18.18 -7.68 6.95
N ASN A 268 -17.41 -8.24 7.89
CA ASN A 268 -16.81 -9.58 7.70
C ASN A 268 -17.84 -10.68 7.38
N ALA A 269 -19.04 -10.61 7.95
CA ALA A 269 -20.10 -11.60 7.70
C ALA A 269 -20.66 -11.48 6.28
N GLU A 270 -20.91 -10.26 5.83
CA GLU A 270 -21.40 -9.93 4.50
C GLU A 270 -20.35 -10.25 3.43
N GLU A 271 -19.10 -9.92 3.69
CA GLU A 271 -17.97 -10.24 2.80
C GLU A 271 -17.78 -11.75 2.63
N LYS A 272 -17.92 -12.52 3.73
CA LYS A 272 -17.86 -13.98 3.69
C LYS A 272 -19.00 -14.55 2.84
N LEU A 273 -20.22 -14.08 3.06
CA LEU A 273 -21.39 -14.51 2.29
C LEU A 273 -21.25 -14.12 0.81
N ALA A 274 -20.75 -12.91 0.52
CA ALA A 274 -20.50 -12.48 -0.84
C ALA A 274 -19.46 -13.36 -1.53
N LYS A 275 -18.39 -13.74 -0.83
CA LYS A 275 -17.36 -14.63 -1.35
C LYS A 275 -17.87 -16.05 -1.61
N GLU A 276 -18.69 -16.61 -0.71
CA GLU A 276 -19.27 -17.95 -0.85
C GLU A 276 -20.26 -18.03 -2.03
N ASN A 277 -21.02 -16.97 -2.29
CA ASN A 277 -21.98 -16.87 -3.39
C ASN A 277 -21.40 -16.23 -4.65
N HIS A 278 -20.10 -15.94 -4.65
CA HIS A 278 -19.48 -15.25 -5.77
C HIS A 278 -19.47 -16.07 -7.05
N VAL A 279 -19.95 -15.45 -8.09
CA VAL A 279 -19.86 -15.96 -9.46
C VAL A 279 -19.20 -14.87 -10.28
N CYS A 280 -17.94 -15.09 -10.69
CA CYS A 280 -17.19 -14.14 -11.48
C CYS A 280 -17.98 -13.74 -12.74
N ARG A 281 -18.15 -12.45 -12.94
CA ARG A 281 -18.91 -11.86 -14.06
C ARG A 281 -18.03 -11.46 -15.24
N ILE A 282 -16.74 -11.36 -15.01
CA ILE A 282 -15.76 -10.94 -16.00
C ILE A 282 -15.56 -12.08 -17.03
N GLY A 283 -15.54 -11.74 -18.31
CA GLY A 283 -15.33 -12.70 -19.40
C GLY A 283 -16.55 -13.56 -19.77
N ARG A 284 -17.73 -13.40 -19.13
CA ARG A 284 -18.94 -14.20 -19.45
C ARG A 284 -19.75 -13.69 -20.64
N GLY A 285 -19.32 -12.64 -21.29
CA GLY A 285 -19.95 -12.05 -22.48
C GLY A 285 -19.25 -12.36 -23.79
N ARG A 286 -18.36 -13.37 -23.83
CA ARG A 286 -17.66 -13.82 -25.04
C ARG A 286 -18.23 -15.10 -25.60
#